data_10090210fd5a098632db9e628a7e8e74
#
_entry.id   10090210fd5a098632db9e628a7e8e74
#
_cell.length_a   1.000
_cell.length_b   1.000
_cell.length_c   1.000
_cell.angle_alpha   90.00
_cell.angle_beta   90.00
_cell.angle_gamma   90.00
#
_symmetry.space_group_name_H-M   'P 1'
#
loop_
_entity.id
_entity.type
_entity.pdbx_description
1 polymer ?
#
loop_
_entity_poly.entity_id
_entity_poly.type
_entity_poly.pdbx_seq_one_letter_code
_entity_poly.pdbx_strand_id
1 'polypeptide(L)'
;MEIRTANLIVGTSGGTAGKNATNYKLALPSTWIKEMGLTPDQRQVELRFDGTSITITKKLSFAEFLEASRHAEHKTLLLSCYSGDALCARIAADETEKTVCIENLATDYLKLPFGNNPSPSWADYQHFLEDRCIPKTRAGLQEYLETIGVDSYEPLEIIRKTQGRMAEDDLWLTVEELE
;
A
#
# COMPACT_ATOMS: atom_id res chain seq x y z
N MET A 1 16.31 24.93 4.46
CA MET A 1 16.74 23.55 4.84
C MET A 1 17.58 23.68 6.11
N GLU A 2 17.22 22.99 7.17
CA GLU A 2 17.99 22.96 8.43
C GLU A 2 18.81 21.67 8.50
N ILE A 3 20.05 21.75 8.97
CA ILE A 3 20.98 20.62 9.10
C ILE A 3 21.43 20.54 10.55
N ARG A 4 21.36 19.34 11.14
CA ARG A 4 21.88 19.08 12.49
C ARG A 4 22.69 17.78 12.50
N THR A 5 23.76 17.76 13.28
CA THR A 5 24.48 16.54 13.58
C THR A 5 23.88 15.91 14.84
N ALA A 6 23.66 14.61 14.79
CA ALA A 6 23.15 13.84 15.93
C ALA A 6 23.92 12.53 16.07
N ASN A 7 23.99 12.01 17.29
CA ASN A 7 24.57 10.69 17.57
C ASN A 7 23.47 9.64 17.65
N LEU A 8 23.77 8.46 17.09
CA LEU A 8 22.93 7.28 17.32
C LEU A 8 23.11 6.77 18.75
N ILE A 9 22.01 6.57 19.43
CA ILE A 9 21.99 5.91 20.75
C ILE A 9 22.07 4.41 20.49
N VAL A 10 23.11 3.78 21.00
CA VAL A 10 23.35 2.33 20.87
C VAL A 10 22.88 1.62 22.13
N GLY A 11 22.03 0.64 21.97
CA GLY A 11 21.52 -0.18 23.07
C GLY A 11 21.60 -1.67 22.74
N THR A 12 21.59 -2.50 23.76
CA THR A 12 21.45 -3.94 23.59
C THR A 12 19.99 -4.31 23.39
N SER A 13 19.71 -5.12 22.37
CA SER A 13 18.37 -5.67 22.18
C SER A 13 18.10 -6.74 23.23
N GLY A 14 17.05 -6.54 24.03
CA GLY A 14 16.52 -7.57 24.95
C GLY A 14 15.45 -8.42 24.25
N GLY A 15 15.16 -9.61 24.77
CA GLY A 15 14.12 -10.51 24.28
C GLY A 15 14.65 -11.63 23.37
N THR A 16 13.86 -12.06 22.40
CA THR A 16 14.14 -13.17 21.46
C THR A 16 15.19 -12.85 20.39
N ALA A 17 15.73 -11.64 20.36
CA ALA A 17 16.87 -11.30 19.50
C ALA A 17 18.12 -12.07 19.95
N GLY A 18 18.90 -12.57 18.99
CA GLY A 18 20.12 -13.37 19.27
C GLY A 18 21.07 -12.65 20.21
N LYS A 19 21.91 -13.43 20.96
CA LYS A 19 22.95 -12.89 21.87
C LYS A 19 23.78 -11.86 21.08
N ASN A 20 23.86 -10.62 21.63
CA ASN A 20 24.59 -9.46 21.08
C ASN A 20 23.86 -8.69 19.96
N ALA A 21 22.56 -8.84 19.77
CA ALA A 21 21.84 -7.97 18.86
C ALA A 21 21.86 -6.52 19.38
N THR A 22 22.28 -5.59 18.52
CA THR A 22 22.39 -4.17 18.81
C THR A 22 21.20 -3.43 18.21
N ASN A 23 20.66 -2.49 18.97
CA ASN A 23 19.56 -1.63 18.50
C ASN A 23 20.07 -0.18 18.46
N TYR A 24 19.66 0.55 17.43
CA TYR A 24 20.04 1.94 17.22
C TYR A 24 18.81 2.84 17.30
N LYS A 25 18.93 3.96 18.00
CA LYS A 25 17.87 4.97 18.13
C LYS A 25 18.41 6.33 17.77
N LEU A 26 17.60 7.14 17.12
CA LEU A 26 17.89 8.53 16.80
C LEU A 26 16.86 9.44 17.47
N ALA A 27 17.33 10.44 18.22
CA ALA A 27 16.46 11.48 18.76
C ALA A 27 16.28 12.57 17.72
N LEU A 28 15.04 12.83 17.32
CA LEU A 28 14.69 13.90 16.40
C LEU A 28 14.31 15.18 17.17
N PRO A 29 14.64 16.38 16.64
CA PRO A 29 14.22 17.65 17.26
C PRO A 29 12.69 17.75 17.31
N SER A 30 12.16 18.15 18.44
CA SER A 30 10.71 18.30 18.63
C SER A 30 10.07 19.34 17.70
N THR A 31 10.84 20.33 17.28
CA THR A 31 10.40 21.31 16.27
C THR A 31 10.11 20.67 14.93
N TRP A 32 11.02 19.80 14.46
CA TRP A 32 10.84 19.07 13.21
C TRP A 32 9.62 18.13 13.26
N ILE A 33 9.45 17.44 14.39
CA ILE A 33 8.29 16.56 14.62
C ILE A 33 6.97 17.34 14.52
N LYS A 34 6.94 18.54 15.10
CA LYS A 34 5.75 19.43 15.02
C LYS A 34 5.52 19.93 13.59
N GLU A 35 6.58 20.34 12.88
CA GLU A 35 6.50 20.81 11.49
C GLU A 35 6.04 19.70 10.54
N MET A 36 6.40 18.44 10.82
CA MET A 36 5.89 17.26 10.12
C MET A 36 4.41 16.95 10.44
N GLY A 37 3.77 17.69 11.35
CA GLY A 37 2.39 17.46 11.77
C GLY A 37 2.21 16.15 12.56
N LEU A 38 3.28 15.66 13.21
CA LEU A 38 3.21 14.51 14.09
C LEU A 38 2.80 14.91 15.50
N THR A 39 1.90 14.14 16.10
CA THR A 39 1.38 14.32 17.45
C THR A 39 1.53 13.04 18.26
N PRO A 40 1.36 13.06 19.60
CA PRO A 40 1.36 11.85 20.41
C PRO A 40 0.34 10.79 19.95
N ASP A 41 -0.79 11.23 19.39
CA ASP A 41 -1.87 10.35 18.92
C ASP A 41 -1.65 9.90 17.46
N GLN A 42 -0.99 10.73 16.64
CA GLN A 42 -0.66 10.43 15.24
C GLN A 42 0.85 10.47 15.05
N ARG A 43 1.52 9.40 15.50
CA ARG A 43 2.99 9.31 15.58
C ARG A 43 3.62 8.29 14.64
N GLN A 44 2.84 7.73 13.72
CA GLN A 44 3.36 6.78 12.75
C GLN A 44 4.14 7.50 11.66
N VAL A 45 5.30 6.96 11.35
CA VAL A 45 6.18 7.43 10.28
C VAL A 45 6.48 6.30 9.33
N GLU A 46 6.72 6.64 8.08
CA GLU A 46 7.27 5.74 7.08
C GLU A 46 8.78 5.95 7.00
N LEU A 47 9.52 4.86 6.98
CA LEU A 47 10.97 4.85 6.83
C LEU A 47 11.31 4.27 5.47
N ARG A 48 12.01 5.03 4.63
CA ARG A 48 12.54 4.57 3.35
C ARG A 48 14.06 4.55 3.40
N PHE A 49 14.66 3.44 3.00
CA PHE A 49 16.10 3.27 2.89
C PHE A 49 16.49 2.93 1.46
N ASP A 50 17.36 3.76 0.87
CA ASP A 50 17.82 3.63 -0.52
C ASP A 50 19.23 3.02 -0.66
N GLY A 51 19.80 2.49 0.43
CA GLY A 51 21.15 1.95 0.50
C GLY A 51 22.18 2.92 1.08
N THR A 52 21.88 4.21 1.12
CA THR A 52 22.81 5.28 1.59
C THR A 52 22.17 6.22 2.61
N SER A 53 20.86 6.48 2.48
CA SER A 53 20.12 7.42 3.33
C SER A 53 18.83 6.81 3.86
N ILE A 54 18.38 7.33 4.99
CA ILE A 54 17.06 7.00 5.55
C ILE A 54 16.20 8.27 5.49
N THR A 55 15.12 8.20 4.74
CA THR A 55 14.09 9.24 4.70
C THR A 55 12.97 8.89 5.67
N ILE A 56 12.56 9.85 6.49
CA ILE A 56 11.46 9.72 7.45
C ILE A 56 10.34 10.65 7.02
N THR A 57 9.16 10.11 6.74
CA THR A 57 7.96 10.89 6.40
C THR A 57 6.82 10.56 7.35
N LYS A 58 5.88 11.50 7.55
CA LYS A 58 4.64 11.20 8.25
C LYS A 58 3.88 10.14 7.47
N LYS A 59 3.42 9.07 8.14
CA LYS A 59 2.48 8.13 7.51
C LYS A 59 1.12 8.82 7.41
N LEU A 60 0.64 9.00 6.20
CA LEU A 60 -0.67 9.61 5.93
C LEU A 60 -1.78 8.61 6.29
N SER A 61 -2.88 9.14 6.82
CA SER A 61 -4.14 8.40 6.86
C SER A 61 -4.69 8.24 5.44
N PHE A 62 -5.66 7.35 5.26
CA PHE A 62 -6.26 7.11 3.95
C PHE A 62 -6.86 8.40 3.34
N ALA A 63 -7.56 9.20 4.15
CA ALA A 63 -8.13 10.46 3.72
C ALA A 63 -7.06 11.51 3.36
N GLU A 64 -6.01 11.64 4.19
CA GLU A 64 -4.88 12.54 3.90
C GLU A 64 -4.13 12.14 2.63
N PHE A 65 -3.98 10.83 2.38
CA PHE A 65 -3.36 10.33 1.15
C PHE A 65 -4.16 10.75 -0.10
N LEU A 66 -5.47 10.53 -0.09
CA LEU A 66 -6.35 10.92 -1.19
C LEU A 66 -6.32 12.43 -1.42
N GLU A 67 -6.33 13.22 -0.35
CA GLU A 67 -6.28 14.68 -0.44
C GLU A 67 -4.93 15.17 -0.98
N ALA A 68 -3.83 14.59 -0.52
CA ALA A 68 -2.49 14.91 -1.02
C ALA A 68 -2.33 14.61 -2.52
N SER A 69 -2.80 13.43 -2.97
CA SER A 69 -2.75 13.04 -4.38
C SER A 69 -3.61 13.97 -5.25
N ARG A 70 -4.79 14.35 -4.76
CA ARG A 70 -5.66 15.32 -5.47
C ARG A 70 -5.01 16.70 -5.57
N HIS A 71 -4.42 17.22 -4.50
CA HIS A 71 -3.74 18.51 -4.53
C HIS A 71 -2.51 18.53 -5.44
N ALA A 72 -1.87 17.39 -5.63
CA ALA A 72 -0.75 17.22 -6.53
C ALA A 72 -1.17 16.92 -7.99
N GLU A 73 -2.48 16.83 -8.25
CA GLU A 73 -3.05 16.45 -9.56
C GLU A 73 -2.52 15.10 -10.07
N HIS A 74 -2.28 14.16 -9.14
CA HIS A 74 -1.80 12.83 -9.48
C HIS A 74 -2.94 11.95 -10.00
N LYS A 75 -2.61 11.07 -10.94
CA LYS A 75 -3.53 10.01 -11.37
C LYS A 75 -3.68 9.00 -10.24
N THR A 76 -4.86 8.96 -9.63
CA THR A 76 -5.16 8.11 -8.46
C THR A 76 -6.34 7.19 -8.75
N LEU A 77 -6.17 5.92 -8.43
CA LEU A 77 -7.23 4.91 -8.48
C LEU A 77 -7.72 4.58 -7.07
N LEU A 78 -9.02 4.48 -6.93
CA LEU A 78 -9.69 3.96 -5.73
C LEU A 78 -10.26 2.57 -6.05
N LEU A 79 -9.73 1.54 -5.38
CA LEU A 79 -10.28 0.20 -5.45
C LEU A 79 -11.04 -0.10 -4.16
N SER A 80 -12.30 -0.51 -4.30
CA SER A 80 -13.11 -1.01 -3.18
C SER A 80 -13.16 -2.52 -3.23
N CYS A 81 -12.71 -3.18 -2.16
CA CYS A 81 -12.60 -4.64 -2.05
C CYS A 81 -13.74 -5.18 -1.19
N TYR A 82 -14.50 -6.11 -1.73
CA TYR A 82 -15.65 -6.73 -1.09
C TYR A 82 -15.42 -8.22 -0.87
N SER A 83 -16.04 -8.79 0.19
CA SER A 83 -16.23 -10.23 0.38
C SER A 83 -17.72 -10.48 0.50
N GLY A 84 -18.30 -11.15 -0.50
CA GLY A 84 -19.74 -11.14 -0.68
C GLY A 84 -20.28 -9.71 -0.83
N ASP A 85 -21.22 -9.30 0.03
CA ASP A 85 -21.78 -7.93 0.01
C ASP A 85 -21.09 -6.96 0.98
N ALA A 86 -20.08 -7.42 1.73
CA ALA A 86 -19.41 -6.60 2.73
C ALA A 86 -18.16 -5.91 2.15
N LEU A 87 -18.08 -4.59 2.27
CA LEU A 87 -16.88 -3.83 1.98
C LEU A 87 -15.82 -4.14 3.05
N CYS A 88 -14.71 -4.75 2.63
CA CYS A 88 -13.65 -5.23 3.52
C CYS A 88 -12.43 -4.32 3.59
N ALA A 89 -12.11 -3.65 2.48
CA ALA A 89 -10.99 -2.73 2.40
C ALA A 89 -11.16 -1.73 1.25
N ARG A 90 -10.44 -0.62 1.34
CA ARG A 90 -10.23 0.33 0.24
C ARG A 90 -8.74 0.48 -0.02
N ILE A 91 -8.37 0.55 -1.29
CA ILE A 91 -6.99 0.76 -1.74
C ILE A 91 -6.99 2.05 -2.55
N ALA A 92 -6.17 3.01 -2.14
CA ALA A 92 -5.84 4.19 -2.93
C ALA A 92 -4.47 3.97 -3.57
N ALA A 93 -4.41 3.95 -4.89
CA ALA A 93 -3.19 3.75 -5.66
C ALA A 93 -2.86 5.01 -6.45
N ASP A 94 -1.79 5.69 -6.07
CA ASP A 94 -1.23 6.82 -6.80
C ASP A 94 -0.34 6.28 -7.92
N GLU A 95 -0.85 6.34 -9.15
CA GLU A 95 -0.14 5.84 -10.33
C GLU A 95 1.00 6.75 -10.77
N THR A 96 1.00 8.01 -10.35
CA THR A 96 2.08 8.95 -10.65
C THR A 96 3.32 8.66 -9.80
N GLU A 97 3.14 8.59 -8.48
CA GLU A 97 4.23 8.37 -7.52
C GLU A 97 4.52 6.88 -7.24
N LYS A 98 3.70 5.97 -7.80
CA LYS A 98 3.81 4.53 -7.55
C LYS A 98 3.76 4.20 -6.05
N THR A 99 2.80 4.80 -5.36
CA THR A 99 2.57 4.60 -3.94
C THR A 99 1.14 4.12 -3.67
N VAL A 100 0.96 3.43 -2.55
CA VAL A 100 -0.31 2.80 -2.18
C VAL A 100 -0.64 3.10 -0.73
N CYS A 101 -1.90 3.42 -0.47
CA CYS A 101 -2.45 3.51 0.86
C CYS A 101 -3.66 2.58 0.98
N ILE A 102 -3.78 1.88 2.11
CA ILE A 102 -4.89 0.97 2.36
C ILE A 102 -5.66 1.37 3.61
N GLU A 103 -6.98 1.21 3.54
CA GLU A 103 -7.87 1.26 4.70
C GLU A 103 -8.55 -0.10 4.86
N ASN A 104 -8.17 -0.85 5.89
CA ASN A 104 -8.79 -2.11 6.25
C ASN A 104 -10.04 -1.85 7.09
N LEU A 105 -11.19 -2.35 6.64
CA LEU A 105 -12.49 -2.22 7.31
C LEU A 105 -12.92 -3.54 7.97
N ALA A 106 -12.45 -4.68 7.45
CA ALA A 106 -12.63 -5.98 8.07
C ALA A 106 -11.50 -6.30 9.05
N THR A 107 -11.80 -7.09 10.09
CA THR A 107 -10.83 -7.59 11.06
C THR A 107 -10.26 -8.95 10.68
N ASP A 108 -10.96 -9.69 9.82
CA ASP A 108 -10.53 -10.98 9.31
C ASP A 108 -9.53 -10.77 8.17
N TYR A 109 -8.26 -11.09 8.42
CA TYR A 109 -7.17 -10.89 7.46
C TYR A 109 -7.33 -11.73 6.18
N LEU A 110 -8.10 -12.82 6.21
CA LEU A 110 -8.38 -13.64 5.01
C LEU A 110 -9.28 -12.92 3.99
N LYS A 111 -9.98 -11.87 4.44
CA LYS A 111 -10.83 -11.01 3.61
C LYS A 111 -10.14 -9.73 3.17
N LEU A 112 -8.88 -9.55 3.56
CA LEU A 112 -8.13 -8.35 3.24
C LEU A 112 -7.20 -8.58 2.03
N PRO A 113 -7.09 -7.60 1.13
CA PRO A 113 -6.30 -7.73 -0.10
C PRO A 113 -4.82 -8.01 0.13
N PHE A 114 -4.27 -7.56 1.26
CA PHE A 114 -2.86 -7.75 1.63
C PHE A 114 -2.70 -8.53 2.94
N GLY A 115 -3.73 -9.24 3.38
CA GLY A 115 -3.69 -10.00 4.63
C GLY A 115 -3.27 -9.15 5.82
N ASN A 116 -2.21 -9.56 6.51
CA ASN A 116 -1.66 -8.86 7.68
C ASN A 116 -0.69 -7.71 7.34
N ASN A 117 -0.46 -7.40 6.07
CA ASN A 117 0.43 -6.30 5.68
C ASN A 117 -0.31 -4.94 5.74
N PRO A 118 -0.05 -4.07 6.74
CA PRO A 118 -0.75 -2.79 6.89
C PRO A 118 -0.12 -1.67 6.06
N SER A 119 0.96 -1.95 5.32
CA SER A 119 1.69 -0.98 4.53
C SER A 119 2.23 -1.64 3.25
N PRO A 120 1.32 -2.01 2.32
CA PRO A 120 1.72 -2.63 1.08
C PRO A 120 2.58 -1.70 0.24
N SER A 121 3.58 -2.26 -0.41
CA SER A 121 4.38 -1.58 -1.43
C SER A 121 3.62 -1.52 -2.76
N TRP A 122 4.14 -0.72 -3.69
CA TRP A 122 3.65 -0.73 -5.07
C TRP A 122 3.75 -2.12 -5.73
N ALA A 123 4.82 -2.87 -5.43
CA ALA A 123 4.99 -4.23 -5.93
C ALA A 123 3.93 -5.19 -5.36
N ASP A 124 3.60 -5.08 -4.06
CA ASP A 124 2.52 -5.86 -3.46
C ASP A 124 1.18 -5.57 -4.14
N TYR A 125 0.92 -4.29 -4.45
CA TYR A 125 -0.29 -3.88 -5.18
C TYR A 125 -0.34 -4.49 -6.59
N GLN A 126 0.76 -4.45 -7.34
CA GLN A 126 0.83 -5.05 -8.66
C GLN A 126 0.61 -6.56 -8.61
N HIS A 127 1.23 -7.27 -7.67
CA HIS A 127 1.00 -8.70 -7.46
C HIS A 127 -0.45 -8.99 -7.10
N PHE A 128 -1.05 -8.21 -6.21
CA PHE A 128 -2.47 -8.35 -5.87
C PHE A 128 -3.37 -8.22 -7.11
N LEU A 129 -3.12 -7.25 -7.98
CA LEU A 129 -3.90 -7.12 -9.22
C LEU A 129 -3.70 -8.33 -10.15
N GLU A 130 -2.48 -8.85 -10.27
CA GLU A 130 -2.19 -10.05 -11.06
C GLU A 130 -2.86 -11.29 -10.47
N ASP A 131 -2.88 -11.45 -9.15
CA ASP A 131 -3.55 -12.55 -8.44
C ASP A 131 -5.08 -12.51 -8.61
N ARG A 132 -5.65 -11.34 -8.91
CA ARG A 132 -7.09 -11.17 -9.25
C ARG A 132 -7.39 -11.36 -10.73
N CYS A 133 -6.45 -11.89 -11.51
CA CYS A 133 -6.58 -12.19 -12.92
C CYS A 133 -6.22 -13.65 -13.20
N ILE A 134 -6.68 -14.18 -14.33
CA ILE A 134 -6.20 -15.48 -14.78
C ILE A 134 -4.69 -15.43 -15.06
N PRO A 135 -3.92 -16.52 -14.79
CA PRO A 135 -2.49 -16.52 -15.03
C PRO A 135 -2.11 -16.22 -16.49
N LYS A 136 -1.07 -15.42 -16.69
CA LYS A 136 -0.52 -15.12 -18.03
C LYS A 136 -0.12 -16.37 -18.83
N THR A 137 0.19 -17.46 -18.13
CA THR A 137 0.62 -18.75 -18.74
C THR A 137 -0.55 -19.66 -19.11
N ARG A 138 -1.80 -19.26 -18.86
CA ARG A 138 -2.98 -20.09 -19.13
C ARG A 138 -3.14 -20.32 -20.63
N ALA A 139 -3.38 -21.57 -21.02
CA ALA A 139 -3.77 -21.90 -22.38
C ALA A 139 -5.10 -21.23 -22.71
N GLY A 140 -5.23 -20.68 -23.93
CA GLY A 140 -6.44 -19.95 -24.34
C GLY A 140 -6.56 -18.54 -23.78
N LEU A 141 -5.45 -17.95 -23.27
CA LEU A 141 -5.45 -16.58 -22.75
C LEU A 141 -5.99 -15.57 -23.76
N GLN A 142 -5.55 -15.64 -25.01
CA GLN A 142 -5.98 -14.71 -26.06
C GLN A 142 -7.49 -14.78 -26.31
N GLU A 143 -8.05 -15.97 -26.43
CA GLU A 143 -9.49 -16.20 -26.60
C GLU A 143 -10.30 -15.68 -25.41
N TYR A 144 -9.74 -15.84 -24.19
CA TYR A 144 -10.37 -15.28 -23.00
C TYR A 144 -10.39 -13.75 -23.03
N LEU A 145 -9.25 -13.09 -23.34
CA LEU A 145 -9.18 -11.61 -23.43
C LEU A 145 -10.15 -11.08 -24.46
N GLU A 146 -10.23 -11.69 -25.63
CA GLU A 146 -11.21 -11.36 -26.68
C GLU A 146 -12.65 -11.50 -26.17
N THR A 147 -12.95 -12.56 -25.42
CA THR A 147 -14.29 -12.80 -24.85
C THR A 147 -14.72 -11.72 -23.87
N ILE A 148 -13.79 -11.23 -23.05
CA ILE A 148 -14.09 -10.15 -22.09
C ILE A 148 -13.91 -8.75 -22.68
N GLY A 149 -13.46 -8.64 -23.94
CA GLY A 149 -13.28 -7.39 -24.67
C GLY A 149 -12.08 -6.56 -24.14
N VAL A 150 -10.95 -7.22 -23.93
CA VAL A 150 -9.68 -6.62 -23.52
C VAL A 150 -8.61 -6.97 -24.57
N ASP A 151 -7.91 -5.97 -25.10
CA ASP A 151 -6.97 -6.15 -26.22
C ASP A 151 -5.63 -6.78 -25.79
N SER A 152 -5.19 -6.55 -24.57
CA SER A 152 -3.93 -7.04 -24.02
C SER A 152 -4.06 -7.42 -22.55
N TYR A 153 -3.08 -8.18 -22.02
CA TYR A 153 -3.08 -8.55 -20.62
C TYR A 153 -2.69 -7.37 -19.72
N GLU A 154 -3.69 -6.58 -19.37
CA GLU A 154 -3.58 -5.47 -18.42
C GLU A 154 -4.47 -5.76 -17.21
N PRO A 155 -3.89 -6.05 -16.02
CA PRO A 155 -4.66 -6.49 -14.86
C PRO A 155 -5.82 -5.56 -14.49
N LEU A 156 -5.62 -4.24 -14.50
CA LEU A 156 -6.69 -3.28 -14.19
C LEU A 156 -7.84 -3.35 -15.18
N GLU A 157 -7.56 -3.50 -16.48
CA GLU A 157 -8.60 -3.62 -17.50
C GLU A 157 -9.37 -4.94 -17.39
N ILE A 158 -8.65 -6.04 -17.08
CA ILE A 158 -9.28 -7.33 -16.80
C ILE A 158 -10.18 -7.22 -15.56
N ILE A 159 -9.69 -6.62 -14.47
CA ILE A 159 -10.45 -6.41 -13.23
C ILE A 159 -11.68 -5.53 -13.48
N ARG A 160 -11.58 -4.47 -14.27
CA ARG A 160 -12.72 -3.62 -14.66
C ARG A 160 -13.85 -4.43 -15.34
N LYS A 161 -13.49 -5.47 -16.12
CA LYS A 161 -14.45 -6.34 -16.81
C LYS A 161 -14.99 -7.49 -15.95
N THR A 162 -14.13 -8.06 -15.11
CA THR A 162 -14.43 -9.28 -14.33
C THR A 162 -14.72 -9.01 -12.86
N GLN A 163 -14.51 -7.77 -12.42
CA GLN A 163 -14.50 -7.38 -11.00
C GLN A 163 -13.42 -8.13 -10.19
N GLY A 164 -12.42 -8.70 -10.85
CA GLY A 164 -11.38 -9.50 -10.20
C GLY A 164 -11.93 -10.73 -9.46
N ARG A 165 -13.10 -11.25 -9.86
CA ARG A 165 -13.69 -12.44 -9.23
C ARG A 165 -12.91 -13.68 -9.60
N MET A 166 -12.59 -14.49 -8.60
CA MET A 166 -11.90 -15.77 -8.74
C MET A 166 -12.80 -16.89 -8.22
N ALA A 167 -12.52 -18.13 -8.62
CA ALA A 167 -13.30 -19.29 -8.18
C ALA A 167 -12.95 -19.73 -6.75
N GLU A 168 -11.81 -19.30 -6.24
CA GLU A 168 -11.21 -19.75 -4.99
C GLU A 168 -11.74 -18.98 -3.77
N ASP A 169 -12.38 -17.80 -3.99
CA ASP A 169 -12.86 -16.96 -2.91
C ASP A 169 -14.09 -16.11 -3.30
N ASP A 170 -14.67 -15.39 -2.31
CA ASP A 170 -15.81 -14.49 -2.50
C ASP A 170 -15.37 -13.02 -2.67
N LEU A 171 -14.06 -12.76 -2.91
CA LEU A 171 -13.57 -11.40 -3.08
C LEU A 171 -13.86 -10.87 -4.47
N TRP A 172 -14.23 -9.59 -4.52
CA TRP A 172 -14.39 -8.86 -5.77
C TRP A 172 -14.12 -7.37 -5.58
N LEU A 173 -13.89 -6.67 -6.68
CA LEU A 173 -13.38 -5.31 -6.69
C LEU A 173 -14.24 -4.38 -7.56
N THR A 174 -14.33 -3.11 -7.14
CA THR A 174 -14.65 -1.99 -8.02
C THR A 174 -13.41 -1.12 -8.20
N VAL A 175 -13.27 -0.47 -9.35
CA VAL A 175 -12.16 0.43 -9.68
C VAL A 175 -12.74 1.75 -10.14
N GLU A 176 -12.41 2.83 -9.44
CA GLU A 176 -12.78 4.20 -9.76
C GLU A 176 -11.51 5.01 -10.01
N GLU A 177 -11.53 5.88 -11.01
CA GLU A 177 -10.47 6.86 -11.25
C GLU A 177 -10.89 8.17 -10.57
N LEU A 178 -10.05 8.70 -9.69
CA LEU A 178 -10.32 9.92 -8.97
C LEU A 178 -9.77 11.12 -9.78
N GLU A 179 -10.61 12.13 -9.96
CA GLU A 179 -10.27 13.41 -10.59
C GLU A 179 -9.69 14.40 -9.56
#